data_b40ad295b107b60cb3953714d576d657
#
_entry.id   b40ad295b107b60cb3953714d576d657
#
_cell.length_a   1.000
_cell.length_b   1.000
_cell.length_c   1.000
_cell.angle_alpha   90.00
_cell.angle_beta   90.00
_cell.angle_gamma   90.00
#
_symmetry.space_group_name_H-M   'P 1'
#
loop_
_entity.id
_entity.type
_entity.pdbx_description
1 polymer ?
#
loop_
_entity_poly.entity_id
_entity_poly.type
_entity_poly.pdbx_seq_one_letter_code
_entity_poly.pdbx_strand_id
1 'polypeptide(L)'
;MRPASCLCRAITLLVSLVGLLVLPTRAQAVPAFASQTGQQCAACHVGGNWPALTPWGRFFKLTAYTAGQSAWEGGKFNHLPLGVWGQFGATWVNDDANASPPSASGAFRPKEVTVHLAGKLTEFAGVFLEYTNGYTAGSSPAWAWGSDVMDLRMAHFFQLAGQEVLLGVTANDGPGIQDVWNTSWAWSFPFYGSPIAPGPAASPLPFGLANFVAGFGAYAWVNRSVYAELSFYRTALGGFRFMSWGVPWSQAGGAVYVDGYNPYWRLTYNTDLGAGNLMVGTVGMKTKAYPDNLRPQGRTDDYTDIGFDAQYQYLTDAHKFTVRASYLRETQKFNASFPLGSSSAPDGDITVINLNGAYWRGNAWGLSLGYVTTTGSANNALYGFSTTPDTNNWVLELDYMLTQNIKLMAQYNAYTRFNGASSGASGNNSLYLNAFIAY
;
A
#
# COMPACT_ATOMS: atom_id res chain seq x y z
N MET A 1 6.71 -43.70 -8.39
CA MET A 1 8.12 -43.48 -8.77
C MET A 1 8.14 -42.17 -9.57
N ARG A 2 8.76 -41.04 -9.24
CA ARG A 2 9.93 -40.64 -8.46
C ARG A 2 9.70 -39.24 -7.91
N PRO A 3 9.43 -38.99 -6.64
CA PRO A 3 9.41 -37.61 -6.09
C PRO A 3 10.82 -37.08 -5.73
N ALA A 4 11.81 -37.96 -5.56
CA ALA A 4 13.14 -37.56 -5.10
C ALA A 4 13.95 -36.71 -6.12
N SER A 5 13.71 -36.88 -7.42
CA SER A 5 14.49 -36.15 -8.44
C SER A 5 14.07 -34.69 -8.61
N CYS A 6 12.83 -34.35 -8.28
CA CYS A 6 12.34 -32.97 -8.39
C CYS A 6 12.84 -32.11 -7.22
N LEU A 7 12.87 -32.69 -6.01
CA LEU A 7 13.37 -31.99 -4.80
C LEU A 7 14.87 -31.73 -4.90
N CYS A 8 15.69 -32.67 -5.38
CA CYS A 8 17.11 -32.48 -5.61
C CYS A 8 17.40 -31.37 -6.64
N ARG A 9 16.63 -31.30 -7.73
CA ARG A 9 16.78 -30.25 -8.75
C ARG A 9 16.38 -28.87 -8.22
N ALA A 10 15.32 -28.78 -7.40
CA ALA A 10 14.90 -27.55 -6.77
C ALA A 10 15.95 -27.07 -5.74
N ILE A 11 16.50 -27.96 -4.94
CA ILE A 11 17.57 -27.64 -3.97
C ILE A 11 18.86 -27.22 -4.70
N THR A 12 19.24 -27.91 -5.79
CA THR A 12 20.43 -27.54 -6.58
C THR A 12 20.26 -26.17 -7.24
N LEU A 13 19.08 -25.87 -7.79
CA LEU A 13 18.76 -24.55 -8.34
C LEU A 13 18.79 -23.46 -7.26
N LEU A 14 18.22 -23.74 -6.09
CA LEU A 14 18.22 -22.81 -4.96
C LEU A 14 19.66 -22.56 -4.44
N VAL A 15 20.46 -23.59 -4.31
CA VAL A 15 21.87 -23.49 -3.89
C VAL A 15 22.72 -22.76 -4.93
N SER A 16 22.46 -22.99 -6.25
CA SER A 16 23.15 -22.29 -7.32
C SER A 16 22.74 -20.82 -7.40
N LEU A 17 21.46 -20.50 -7.16
CA LEU A 17 20.96 -19.13 -7.08
C LEU A 17 21.54 -18.40 -5.85
N VAL A 18 21.57 -19.05 -4.69
CA VAL A 18 22.17 -18.53 -3.47
C VAL A 18 23.69 -18.38 -3.63
N GLY A 19 24.37 -19.29 -4.31
CA GLY A 19 25.80 -19.22 -4.62
C GLY A 19 26.17 -18.05 -5.54
N LEU A 20 25.32 -17.69 -6.49
CA LEU A 20 25.48 -16.51 -7.35
C LEU A 20 25.24 -15.19 -6.60
N LEU A 21 24.42 -15.22 -5.54
CA LEU A 21 24.09 -14.05 -4.70
C LEU A 21 25.15 -13.76 -3.61
N VAL A 22 26.05 -14.71 -3.32
CA VAL A 22 27.08 -14.61 -2.24
C VAL A 22 28.43 -14.10 -2.77
N LEU A 23 28.57 -13.79 -4.05
CA LEU A 23 29.77 -13.13 -4.52
C LEU A 23 29.83 -11.72 -3.91
N PRO A 24 30.90 -11.38 -3.14
CA PRO A 24 31.05 -10.05 -2.54
C PRO A 24 31.49 -9.06 -3.60
N THR A 25 30.63 -8.78 -4.55
CA THR A 25 30.72 -7.54 -5.27
C THR A 25 30.20 -6.46 -4.35
N ARG A 26 30.92 -5.36 -4.19
CA ARG A 26 30.35 -4.10 -3.70
C ARG A 26 29.35 -3.61 -4.79
N ALA A 27 28.34 -4.41 -5.06
CA ALA A 27 27.17 -3.99 -5.77
C ALA A 27 26.38 -3.10 -4.80
N GLN A 28 26.64 -1.81 -4.85
CA GLN A 28 25.68 -0.81 -4.42
C GLN A 28 24.53 -0.87 -5.42
N ALA A 29 23.82 -1.97 -5.43
CA ALA A 29 22.54 -2.08 -6.07
C ALA A 29 21.56 -1.39 -5.15
N VAL A 30 21.20 -0.16 -5.46
CA VAL A 30 20.53 0.70 -4.51
C VAL A 30 19.30 1.27 -5.20
N PRO A 31 18.08 1.10 -4.64
CA PRO A 31 16.92 1.83 -5.08
C PRO A 31 17.23 3.32 -5.26
N ALA A 32 16.58 3.97 -6.21
CA ALA A 32 16.90 5.32 -6.65
C ALA A 32 17.17 6.33 -5.51
N PHE A 33 16.37 6.30 -4.43
CA PHE A 33 16.55 7.20 -3.29
C PHE A 33 17.82 6.93 -2.46
N ALA A 34 18.26 5.68 -2.39
CA ALA A 34 19.50 5.39 -1.67
C ALA A 34 20.71 5.81 -2.54
N SER A 35 20.65 5.71 -3.87
CA SER A 35 21.63 6.30 -4.79
C SER A 35 21.69 7.83 -4.66
N GLN A 36 20.52 8.48 -4.55
CA GLN A 36 20.40 9.92 -4.36
C GLN A 36 21.00 10.41 -3.05
N THR A 37 20.74 9.68 -1.94
CA THR A 37 21.08 10.13 -0.58
C THR A 37 22.38 9.55 -0.04
N GLY A 38 22.88 8.48 -0.65
CA GLY A 38 24.02 7.71 -0.14
C GLY A 38 23.68 6.90 1.13
N GLN A 39 22.40 6.78 1.48
CA GLN A 39 21.96 6.14 2.73
C GLN A 39 21.43 4.73 2.49
N GLN A 40 21.55 3.88 3.51
CA GLN A 40 20.96 2.54 3.50
C GLN A 40 19.43 2.60 3.64
N CYS A 41 18.73 1.55 3.19
CA CYS A 41 17.27 1.44 3.29
C CYS A 41 16.74 1.64 4.73
N ALA A 42 17.47 1.17 5.73
CA ALA A 42 17.11 1.29 7.14
C ALA A 42 17.19 2.73 7.70
N ALA A 43 17.77 3.68 6.99
CA ALA A 43 17.73 5.08 7.38
C ALA A 43 16.29 5.65 7.20
N CYS A 44 15.62 5.26 6.11
CA CYS A 44 14.27 5.72 5.78
C CYS A 44 13.18 4.75 6.21
N HIS A 45 13.48 3.44 6.27
CA HIS A 45 12.50 2.39 6.57
C HIS A 45 12.82 1.66 7.87
N VAL A 46 11.81 1.45 8.72
CA VAL A 46 11.95 0.76 10.02
C VAL A 46 12.45 -0.67 9.80
N GLY A 47 13.64 -0.99 10.32
CA GLY A 47 14.25 -2.31 10.11
C GLY A 47 14.65 -2.61 8.66
N GLY A 48 14.61 -1.61 7.75
CA GLY A 48 14.73 -1.83 6.31
C GLY A 48 13.46 -2.36 5.65
N ASN A 49 12.35 -2.43 6.39
CA ASN A 49 11.09 -2.99 5.91
C ASN A 49 10.23 -1.91 5.22
N TRP A 50 10.07 -2.02 3.92
CA TRP A 50 9.16 -1.16 3.15
C TRP A 50 7.69 -1.53 3.47
N PRO A 51 6.73 -0.59 3.47
CA PRO A 51 6.85 0.86 3.32
C PRO A 51 7.02 1.61 4.66
N ALA A 52 7.14 0.92 5.81
CA ALA A 52 7.16 1.52 7.15
C ALA A 52 8.28 2.56 7.31
N LEU A 53 7.93 3.84 7.51
CA LEU A 53 8.89 4.94 7.53
C LEU A 53 9.40 5.25 8.93
N THR A 54 10.72 5.54 9.02
CA THR A 54 11.36 6.20 10.17
C THR A 54 11.00 7.71 10.20
N PRO A 55 11.30 8.45 11.26
CA PRO A 55 11.18 9.91 11.27
C PRO A 55 11.92 10.58 10.10
N TRP A 56 13.12 10.08 9.74
CA TRP A 56 13.87 10.57 8.59
C TRP A 56 13.19 10.25 7.26
N GLY A 57 12.67 9.03 7.08
CA GLY A 57 11.90 8.68 5.87
C GLY A 57 10.65 9.53 5.71
N ARG A 58 9.94 9.84 6.82
CA ARG A 58 8.81 10.77 6.82
C ARG A 58 9.22 12.17 6.40
N PHE A 59 10.29 12.71 7.01
CA PHE A 59 10.85 14.00 6.64
C PHE A 59 11.22 14.05 5.15
N PHE A 60 11.94 13.04 4.65
CA PHE A 60 12.35 12.95 3.25
C PHE A 60 11.15 12.97 2.28
N LYS A 61 10.09 12.22 2.59
CA LYS A 61 8.86 12.22 1.78
C LYS A 61 8.10 13.56 1.86
N LEU A 62 7.98 14.15 3.05
CA LEU A 62 7.29 15.44 3.24
C LEU A 62 8.03 16.61 2.57
N THR A 63 9.37 16.57 2.53
CA THR A 63 10.20 17.56 1.82
C THR A 63 10.36 17.27 0.33
N ALA A 64 9.37 16.59 -0.26
CA ALA A 64 9.31 16.31 -1.69
C ALA A 64 10.52 15.52 -2.23
N TYR A 65 11.08 14.59 -1.45
CA TYR A 65 12.21 13.73 -1.88
C TYR A 65 13.47 14.51 -2.26
N THR A 66 13.69 15.73 -1.74
CA THR A 66 14.74 16.65 -2.22
C THR A 66 16.08 16.52 -1.52
N ALA A 67 16.18 15.76 -0.42
CA ALA A 67 17.47 15.54 0.25
C ALA A 67 18.42 14.70 -0.62
N GLY A 68 19.69 15.07 -0.64
CA GLY A 68 20.73 14.42 -1.45
C GLY A 68 20.95 15.08 -2.80
N GLN A 69 21.63 14.36 -3.70
CA GLN A 69 22.02 14.86 -5.01
C GLN A 69 20.96 14.60 -6.07
N SER A 70 20.78 15.51 -7.02
CA SER A 70 19.99 15.23 -8.22
C SER A 70 20.70 14.21 -9.11
N ALA A 71 19.93 13.41 -9.85
CA ALA A 71 20.50 12.48 -10.84
C ALA A 71 21.32 13.20 -11.91
N TRP A 72 20.92 14.41 -12.22
CA TRP A 72 21.63 15.30 -13.17
C TRP A 72 21.78 16.69 -12.54
N GLU A 73 23.03 17.13 -12.33
CA GLU A 73 23.32 18.42 -11.72
C GLU A 73 24.60 19.04 -12.31
N GLY A 74 24.54 20.32 -12.66
CA GLY A 74 25.70 21.04 -13.20
C GLY A 74 26.26 20.43 -14.49
N GLY A 75 25.42 19.78 -15.32
CA GLY A 75 25.85 19.12 -16.53
C GLY A 75 26.50 17.73 -16.32
N LYS A 76 26.48 17.21 -15.09
CA LYS A 76 27.05 15.90 -14.73
C LYS A 76 25.94 14.92 -14.34
N PHE A 77 26.10 13.68 -14.76
CA PHE A 77 25.24 12.56 -14.34
C PHE A 77 25.82 11.96 -13.05
N ASN A 78 25.07 12.01 -11.97
CA ASN A 78 25.52 11.60 -10.64
C ASN A 78 25.10 10.15 -10.31
N HIS A 79 23.86 9.78 -10.63
CA HIS A 79 23.32 8.45 -10.36
C HIS A 79 22.12 8.17 -11.26
N LEU A 80 21.79 6.89 -11.43
CA LEU A 80 20.60 6.47 -12.15
C LEU A 80 19.35 6.62 -11.23
N PRO A 81 18.33 7.43 -11.60
CA PRO A 81 17.12 7.61 -10.79
C PRO A 81 16.14 6.45 -10.99
N LEU A 82 16.63 5.25 -11.25
CA LEU A 82 15.85 4.05 -11.45
C LEU A 82 16.16 3.02 -10.38
N GLY A 83 15.14 2.27 -10.02
CA GLY A 83 15.25 1.07 -9.20
C GLY A 83 14.32 -0.01 -9.75
N VAL A 84 14.60 -1.24 -9.43
CA VAL A 84 13.77 -2.39 -9.80
C VAL A 84 13.56 -3.23 -8.55
N TRP A 85 12.35 -3.70 -8.31
CA TRP A 85 12.13 -4.72 -7.32
C TRP A 85 11.16 -5.79 -7.81
N GLY A 86 11.20 -6.94 -7.18
CA GLY A 86 10.31 -8.04 -7.49
C GLY A 86 9.93 -8.85 -6.26
N GLN A 87 8.75 -9.44 -6.30
CA GLN A 87 8.24 -10.35 -5.29
C GLN A 87 8.00 -11.73 -5.88
N PHE A 88 8.47 -12.75 -5.15
CA PHE A 88 8.39 -14.15 -5.57
C PHE A 88 7.98 -15.01 -4.37
N GLY A 89 6.97 -15.86 -4.52
CA GLY A 89 6.52 -16.61 -3.36
C GLY A 89 5.56 -17.74 -3.67
N ALA A 90 5.11 -18.39 -2.61
CA ALA A 90 4.07 -19.41 -2.66
C ALA A 90 3.06 -19.18 -1.55
N THR A 91 1.81 -19.47 -1.82
CA THR A 91 0.72 -19.37 -0.86
C THR A 91 0.00 -20.70 -0.74
N TRP A 92 -0.22 -21.15 0.47
CA TRP A 92 -1.11 -22.26 0.81
C TRP A 92 -2.35 -21.72 1.47
N VAL A 93 -3.51 -22.08 0.95
CA VAL A 93 -4.82 -21.78 1.53
C VAL A 93 -5.34 -23.06 2.21
N ASN A 94 -5.92 -22.95 3.40
CA ASN A 94 -6.35 -24.14 4.16
C ASN A 94 -7.36 -25.01 3.39
N ASP A 95 -8.32 -24.36 2.70
CA ASP A 95 -9.17 -25.03 1.72
C ASP A 95 -8.77 -24.51 0.34
N ASP A 96 -8.13 -25.35 -0.46
CA ASP A 96 -7.64 -24.98 -1.79
C ASP A 96 -8.74 -24.45 -2.70
N ALA A 97 -10.00 -24.83 -2.48
CA ALA A 97 -11.15 -24.33 -3.22
C ALA A 97 -11.37 -22.82 -3.04
N ASN A 98 -10.88 -22.24 -1.94
CA ASN A 98 -10.96 -20.81 -1.65
C ASN A 98 -9.80 -20.00 -2.25
N ALA A 99 -8.77 -20.65 -2.79
CA ALA A 99 -7.70 -19.96 -3.52
C ALA A 99 -8.18 -19.47 -4.89
N SER A 100 -7.59 -18.40 -5.40
CA SER A 100 -7.95 -17.86 -6.71
C SER A 100 -6.75 -17.85 -7.68
N PRO A 101 -6.69 -18.78 -8.69
CA PRO A 101 -7.54 -19.96 -8.85
C PRO A 101 -7.20 -21.06 -7.84
N PRO A 102 -8.09 -22.03 -7.58
CA PRO A 102 -7.84 -23.14 -6.64
C PRO A 102 -6.54 -23.90 -6.90
N SER A 103 -6.21 -24.16 -8.16
CA SER A 103 -4.97 -24.84 -8.57
C SER A 103 -3.69 -24.03 -8.28
N ALA A 104 -3.81 -22.82 -7.79
CA ALA A 104 -2.67 -21.94 -7.48
C ALA A 104 -2.10 -22.16 -6.09
N SER A 105 -2.86 -22.79 -5.17
CA SER A 105 -2.41 -23.11 -3.81
C SER A 105 -1.16 -23.98 -3.84
N GLY A 106 -0.13 -23.58 -3.08
CA GLY A 106 1.17 -24.27 -3.00
C GLY A 106 2.12 -24.06 -4.18
N ALA A 107 1.70 -23.40 -5.26
CA ALA A 107 2.56 -23.14 -6.40
C ALA A 107 3.47 -21.93 -6.17
N PHE A 108 4.78 -22.12 -6.38
CA PHE A 108 5.73 -21.00 -6.40
C PHE A 108 5.55 -20.19 -7.67
N ARG A 109 5.48 -18.86 -7.52
CA ARG A 109 5.29 -17.93 -8.64
C ARG A 109 5.84 -16.54 -8.34
N PRO A 110 6.19 -15.77 -9.35
CA PRO A 110 6.35 -14.34 -9.17
C PRO A 110 4.98 -13.72 -8.85
N LYS A 111 4.98 -12.74 -7.96
CA LYS A 111 3.79 -11.92 -7.66
C LYS A 111 3.79 -10.66 -8.53
N GLU A 112 4.92 -9.97 -8.54
CA GLU A 112 5.06 -8.72 -9.30
C GLU A 112 6.53 -8.38 -9.54
N VAL A 113 6.75 -7.54 -10.55
CA VAL A 113 8.02 -6.87 -10.83
C VAL A 113 7.72 -5.40 -11.08
N THR A 114 8.40 -4.51 -10.36
CA THR A 114 8.20 -3.06 -10.43
C THR A 114 9.46 -2.36 -10.86
N VAL A 115 9.30 -1.36 -11.72
CA VAL A 115 10.32 -0.39 -12.08
C VAL A 115 9.96 0.93 -11.44
N HIS A 116 10.90 1.54 -10.74
CA HIS A 116 10.75 2.85 -10.11
C HIS A 116 11.51 3.91 -10.92
N LEU A 117 10.87 5.04 -11.13
CA LEU A 117 11.56 6.29 -11.46
C LEU A 117 11.36 7.22 -10.26
N ALA A 118 12.43 7.51 -9.53
CA ALA A 118 12.32 8.27 -8.30
C ALA A 118 13.55 9.16 -8.06
N GLY A 119 13.31 10.37 -7.57
CA GLY A 119 14.42 11.27 -7.27
C GLY A 119 14.04 12.74 -7.16
N LYS A 120 15.04 13.50 -6.76
CA LYS A 120 15.05 14.96 -6.74
C LYS A 120 15.05 15.50 -8.16
N LEU A 121 14.09 16.35 -8.49
CA LEU A 121 14.01 17.07 -9.77
C LEU A 121 14.62 18.46 -9.67
N THR A 122 14.30 19.19 -8.57
CA THR A 122 14.82 20.51 -8.25
C THR A 122 15.08 20.61 -6.75
N GLU A 123 15.55 21.76 -6.25
CA GLU A 123 15.76 22.00 -4.82
C GLU A 123 14.46 21.92 -3.98
N PHE A 124 13.31 21.99 -4.61
CA PHE A 124 12.01 22.00 -3.95
C PHE A 124 11.01 20.98 -4.55
N ALA A 125 11.42 20.19 -5.53
CA ALA A 125 10.55 19.25 -6.21
C ALA A 125 11.20 17.87 -6.40
N GLY A 126 10.41 16.83 -6.24
CA GLY A 126 10.81 15.46 -6.49
C GLY A 126 9.63 14.56 -6.86
N VAL A 127 9.96 13.34 -7.21
CA VAL A 127 9.04 12.37 -7.80
C VAL A 127 9.31 10.98 -7.28
N PHE A 128 8.24 10.19 -7.14
CA PHE A 128 8.27 8.76 -6.92
C PHE A 128 7.20 8.11 -7.81
N LEU A 129 7.63 7.34 -8.79
CA LEU A 129 6.76 6.67 -9.75
C LEU A 129 7.05 5.18 -9.74
N GLU A 130 6.03 4.37 -9.69
CA GLU A 130 6.10 2.91 -9.80
C GLU A 130 5.29 2.44 -10.99
N TYR A 131 5.91 1.60 -11.81
CA TYR A 131 5.28 0.92 -12.93
C TYR A 131 5.46 -0.58 -12.75
N THR A 132 4.37 -1.26 -12.46
CA THR A 132 4.36 -2.63 -11.97
C THR A 132 3.79 -3.59 -13.01
N ASN A 133 4.48 -4.71 -13.22
CA ASN A 133 3.93 -5.89 -13.86
C ASN A 133 3.44 -6.83 -12.76
N GLY A 134 2.13 -6.86 -12.55
CA GLY A 134 1.48 -7.64 -11.50
C GLY A 134 0.79 -8.88 -12.03
N TYR A 135 0.79 -9.95 -11.22
CA TYR A 135 -0.02 -11.11 -11.47
C TYR A 135 -1.47 -10.87 -11.04
N THR A 136 -2.37 -10.92 -11.99
CA THR A 136 -3.81 -10.86 -11.72
C THR A 136 -4.35 -12.28 -11.61
N ALA A 137 -4.82 -12.63 -10.41
CA ALA A 137 -5.49 -13.90 -10.18
C ALA A 137 -6.92 -13.88 -10.74
N GLY A 138 -7.51 -15.07 -10.95
CA GLY A 138 -8.88 -15.23 -11.43
C GLY A 138 -9.03 -16.34 -12.45
N SER A 139 -10.19 -16.39 -13.11
CA SER A 139 -10.48 -17.41 -14.13
C SER A 139 -9.59 -17.32 -15.39
N SER A 140 -9.02 -16.14 -15.64
CA SER A 140 -8.06 -15.89 -16.71
C SER A 140 -6.85 -15.16 -16.13
N PRO A 141 -5.96 -15.87 -15.42
CA PRO A 141 -4.81 -15.24 -14.83
C PRO A 141 -3.90 -14.62 -15.89
N ALA A 142 -3.49 -13.40 -15.68
CA ALA A 142 -2.69 -12.62 -16.63
C ALA A 142 -1.62 -11.80 -15.92
N TRP A 143 -0.57 -11.46 -16.67
CA TRP A 143 0.44 -10.48 -16.31
C TRP A 143 0.16 -9.19 -17.07
N ALA A 144 0.05 -8.09 -16.37
CA ALA A 144 -0.18 -6.80 -16.99
C ALA A 144 0.71 -5.73 -16.37
N TRP A 145 1.23 -4.85 -17.20
CA TRP A 145 1.90 -3.64 -16.77
C TRP A 145 0.89 -2.53 -16.51
N GLY A 146 1.06 -1.83 -15.40
CA GLY A 146 0.26 -0.67 -15.05
C GLY A 146 0.97 0.28 -14.10
N SER A 147 0.47 1.52 -13.99
CA SER A 147 0.81 2.41 -12.89
C SER A 147 0.50 1.72 -11.56
N ASP A 148 1.37 1.89 -10.58
CA ASP A 148 1.14 1.40 -9.21
C ASP A 148 1.10 2.56 -8.23
N VAL A 149 2.12 3.40 -8.25
CA VAL A 149 2.17 4.63 -7.45
C VAL A 149 2.73 5.77 -8.30
N MET A 150 2.02 6.88 -8.29
CA MET A 150 2.54 8.16 -8.79
C MET A 150 2.43 9.21 -7.68
N ASP A 151 3.58 9.75 -7.26
CA ASP A 151 3.65 10.80 -6.25
C ASP A 151 4.66 11.88 -6.69
N LEU A 152 4.12 13.01 -7.12
CA LEU A 152 4.89 14.19 -7.48
C LEU A 152 4.66 15.25 -6.41
N ARG A 153 5.73 15.82 -5.90
CA ARG A 153 5.65 16.84 -4.83
C ARG A 153 6.53 18.03 -5.13
N MET A 154 6.07 19.17 -4.63
CA MET A 154 6.88 20.37 -4.46
C MET A 154 6.68 20.87 -3.02
N ALA A 155 7.75 21.21 -2.33
CA ALA A 155 7.68 21.66 -0.95
C ALA A 155 8.81 22.63 -0.63
N HIS A 156 8.51 23.62 0.23
CA HIS A 156 9.51 24.58 0.69
C HIS A 156 9.21 25.03 2.12
N PHE A 157 10.27 25.27 2.90
CA PHE A 157 10.15 25.80 4.26
C PHE A 157 10.04 27.32 4.27
N PHE A 158 9.14 27.81 5.08
CA PHE A 158 8.91 29.23 5.33
C PHE A 158 8.96 29.51 6.83
N GLN A 159 9.29 30.75 7.17
CA GLN A 159 9.08 31.30 8.52
C GLN A 159 7.82 32.17 8.48
N LEU A 160 6.73 31.69 9.08
CA LEU A 160 5.45 32.39 9.12
C LEU A 160 5.06 32.68 10.57
N ALA A 161 4.93 33.95 10.94
CA ALA A 161 4.60 34.38 12.30
C ALA A 161 5.50 33.73 13.40
N GLY A 162 6.79 33.56 13.11
CA GLY A 162 7.75 32.94 14.03
C GLY A 162 7.69 31.42 14.12
N GLN A 163 6.92 30.77 13.25
CA GLN A 163 6.80 29.30 13.18
C GLN A 163 7.49 28.78 11.91
N GLU A 164 8.18 27.63 12.03
CA GLU A 164 8.68 26.90 10.86
C GLU A 164 7.48 26.20 10.19
N VAL A 165 7.23 26.51 8.93
CA VAL A 165 6.14 25.90 8.16
C VAL A 165 6.66 25.37 6.84
N LEU A 166 6.55 24.07 6.64
CA LEU A 166 6.70 23.45 5.32
C LEU A 166 5.37 23.57 4.59
N LEU A 167 5.35 24.25 3.46
CA LEU A 167 4.22 24.25 2.55
C LEU A 167 4.56 23.38 1.34
N GLY A 168 3.61 22.53 0.93
CA GLY A 168 3.79 21.68 -0.23
C GLY A 168 2.54 21.52 -1.06
N VAL A 169 2.74 21.10 -2.29
CA VAL A 169 1.70 20.67 -3.22
C VAL A 169 2.00 19.24 -3.68
N THR A 170 0.96 18.48 -3.96
CA THR A 170 1.06 17.07 -4.40
C THR A 170 0.19 16.82 -5.61
N ALA A 171 0.67 15.95 -6.49
CA ALA A 171 -0.11 15.31 -7.55
C ALA A 171 0.15 13.81 -7.47
N ASN A 172 -0.91 13.01 -7.32
CA ASN A 172 -0.79 11.56 -7.12
C ASN A 172 -2.00 10.81 -7.70
N ASP A 173 -1.90 9.49 -7.81
CA ASP A 173 -2.89 8.62 -8.43
C ASP A 173 -3.70 7.77 -7.44
N GLY A 174 -3.69 8.13 -6.15
CA GLY A 174 -4.52 7.43 -5.16
C GLY A 174 -4.62 8.14 -3.81
N PRO A 175 -5.82 8.16 -3.19
CA PRO A 175 -5.99 8.74 -1.86
C PRO A 175 -5.16 8.00 -0.82
N GLY A 176 -4.46 8.74 0.04
CA GLY A 176 -3.58 8.20 1.07
C GLY A 176 -2.15 7.89 0.61
N ILE A 177 -1.80 8.05 -0.67
CA ILE A 177 -0.40 7.94 -1.13
C ILE A 177 0.50 8.92 -0.39
N GLN A 178 -0.03 10.07 -0.03
CA GLN A 178 0.69 11.11 0.73
C GLN A 178 1.02 10.71 2.16
N ASP A 179 0.30 9.77 2.75
CA ASP A 179 0.49 9.36 4.14
C ASP A 179 1.93 8.89 4.40
N VAL A 180 2.50 9.37 5.48
CA VAL A 180 3.86 9.06 5.91
C VAL A 180 3.90 8.23 7.20
N TRP A 181 2.74 7.93 7.81
CA TRP A 181 2.63 7.15 9.05
C TRP A 181 2.19 5.70 8.82
N ASN A 182 1.78 5.35 7.59
CA ASN A 182 1.34 4.02 7.21
C ASN A 182 0.08 3.56 7.99
N THR A 183 -0.87 4.46 8.13
CA THR A 183 -2.12 4.25 8.89
C THR A 183 -3.37 4.47 8.05
N SER A 184 -3.25 5.15 6.89
CA SER A 184 -4.35 5.38 5.94
C SER A 184 -4.33 4.41 4.76
N TRP A 185 -5.33 4.45 3.91
CA TRP A 185 -5.70 3.47 2.89
C TRP A 185 -4.54 2.86 2.09
N ALA A 186 -3.70 3.69 1.45
CA ALA A 186 -2.67 3.20 0.53
C ALA A 186 -1.55 2.40 1.20
N TRP A 187 -1.26 2.68 2.48
CA TRP A 187 -0.08 2.16 3.17
C TRP A 187 -0.40 1.46 4.48
N SER A 188 -1.66 1.02 4.69
CA SER A 188 -2.04 0.33 5.92
C SER A 188 -1.51 -1.11 5.98
N PHE A 189 -1.30 -1.61 7.21
CA PHE A 189 -0.95 -3.02 7.44
C PHE A 189 -2.15 -3.95 7.13
N PRO A 190 -1.93 -5.15 6.59
CA PRO A 190 -0.66 -5.76 6.17
C PRO A 190 -0.13 -5.11 4.88
N PHE A 191 1.19 -4.83 4.87
CA PHE A 191 1.82 -4.13 3.74
C PHE A 191 1.96 -5.00 2.49
N TYR A 192 1.96 -6.29 2.66
CA TYR A 192 2.04 -7.26 1.60
C TYR A 192 0.92 -8.28 1.74
N GLY A 193 0.43 -8.75 0.61
CA GLY A 193 -0.61 -9.77 0.56
C GLY A 193 -0.35 -10.78 -0.54
N SER A 194 -0.83 -11.99 -0.35
CA SER A 194 -0.83 -13.01 -1.39
C SER A 194 -1.80 -12.63 -2.53
N PRO A 195 -1.41 -12.84 -3.80
CA PRO A 195 -2.31 -12.57 -4.93
C PRO A 195 -3.43 -13.61 -5.09
N ILE A 196 -3.39 -14.72 -4.34
CA ILE A 196 -4.33 -15.82 -4.47
C ILE A 196 -5.11 -16.17 -3.20
N ALA A 197 -4.71 -15.57 -2.05
CA ALA A 197 -5.42 -15.78 -0.79
C ALA A 197 -6.77 -15.08 -0.81
N PRO A 198 -7.80 -15.66 -0.15
CA PRO A 198 -9.08 -15.00 0.02
C PRO A 198 -8.95 -13.71 0.81
N GLY A 199 -9.79 -12.73 0.47
CA GLY A 199 -9.91 -11.47 1.17
C GLY A 199 -11.37 -11.12 1.48
N PRO A 200 -11.65 -10.11 2.34
CA PRO A 200 -13.01 -9.66 2.63
C PRO A 200 -13.72 -9.19 1.36
N ALA A 201 -15.01 -9.48 1.25
CA ALA A 201 -15.85 -9.07 0.11
C ALA A 201 -16.10 -7.55 0.09
N ALA A 202 -16.06 -6.89 1.24
CA ALA A 202 -16.27 -5.47 1.39
C ALA A 202 -14.98 -4.74 1.79
N SER A 203 -14.75 -3.59 1.17
CA SER A 203 -13.75 -2.62 1.58
C SER A 203 -14.27 -1.21 1.31
N PRO A 204 -13.88 -0.20 2.09
CA PRO A 204 -14.18 1.20 1.77
C PRO A 204 -13.69 1.59 0.39
N LEU A 205 -14.46 2.44 -0.27
CA LEU A 205 -14.23 2.85 -1.65
C LEU A 205 -12.82 3.41 -1.93
N PRO A 206 -12.21 4.22 -1.04
CA PRO A 206 -10.88 4.78 -1.29
C PRO A 206 -9.77 3.75 -1.51
N PHE A 207 -9.90 2.52 -0.98
CA PHE A 207 -8.95 1.43 -1.27
C PHE A 207 -8.94 1.00 -2.74
N GLY A 208 -10.05 1.17 -3.44
CA GLY A 208 -10.21 0.82 -4.85
C GLY A 208 -9.93 1.95 -5.84
N LEU A 209 -9.57 3.15 -5.36
CA LEU A 209 -9.36 4.32 -6.23
C LEU A 209 -7.95 4.44 -6.80
N ALA A 210 -6.96 3.80 -6.19
CA ALA A 210 -5.57 3.85 -6.65
C ALA A 210 -5.45 3.45 -8.12
N ASN A 211 -4.63 4.18 -8.88
CA ASN A 211 -4.40 4.00 -10.32
C ASN A 211 -5.57 4.37 -11.25
N PHE A 212 -6.73 4.75 -10.70
CA PHE A 212 -7.91 5.16 -11.49
C PHE A 212 -8.25 6.63 -11.33
N VAL A 213 -7.63 7.32 -10.37
CA VAL A 213 -7.88 8.73 -10.11
C VAL A 213 -6.63 9.57 -10.26
N ALA A 214 -6.84 10.85 -10.55
CA ALA A 214 -5.83 11.90 -10.50
C ALA A 214 -6.17 12.81 -9.32
N GLY A 215 -5.25 12.91 -8.36
CA GLY A 215 -5.36 13.72 -7.16
C GLY A 215 -4.43 14.92 -7.20
N PHE A 216 -4.91 16.07 -6.77
CA PHE A 216 -4.14 17.31 -6.65
C PHE A 216 -4.47 17.97 -5.32
N GLY A 217 -3.45 18.36 -4.58
CA GLY A 217 -3.66 18.94 -3.27
C GLY A 217 -2.51 19.79 -2.77
N ALA A 218 -2.74 20.36 -1.59
CA ALA A 218 -1.74 21.12 -0.87
C ALA A 218 -1.68 20.64 0.58
N TYR A 219 -0.51 20.74 1.19
CA TYR A 219 -0.29 20.40 2.58
C TYR A 219 0.60 21.43 3.29
N ALA A 220 0.42 21.47 4.60
CA ALA A 220 1.26 22.24 5.50
C ALA A 220 1.77 21.33 6.63
N TRP A 221 3.03 21.53 7.04
CA TRP A 221 3.61 20.88 8.21
C TRP A 221 4.26 21.93 9.10
N VAL A 222 3.59 22.22 10.22
CA VAL A 222 3.93 23.32 11.13
C VAL A 222 4.77 22.78 12.28
N ASN A 223 5.94 23.37 12.50
CA ASN A 223 6.90 23.00 13.57
C ASN A 223 7.17 21.50 13.65
N ARG A 224 7.09 20.81 12.53
CA ARG A 224 7.23 19.34 12.45
C ARG A 224 6.27 18.55 13.34
N SER A 225 5.21 19.20 13.81
CA SER A 225 4.23 18.62 14.73
C SER A 225 2.83 18.52 14.12
N VAL A 226 2.31 19.58 13.52
CA VAL A 226 0.96 19.60 12.93
C VAL A 226 1.06 19.46 11.43
N TYR A 227 0.48 18.40 10.88
CA TYR A 227 0.32 18.21 9.43
C TYR A 227 -1.14 18.37 9.06
N ALA A 228 -1.41 19.14 8.02
CA ALA A 228 -2.73 19.30 7.44
C ALA A 228 -2.64 19.23 5.92
N GLU A 229 -3.60 18.54 5.31
CA GLU A 229 -3.70 18.37 3.86
C GLU A 229 -5.14 18.45 3.38
N LEU A 230 -5.30 19.03 2.19
CA LEU A 230 -6.53 19.01 1.41
C LEU A 230 -6.18 18.69 -0.03
N SER A 231 -6.79 17.63 -0.56
CA SER A 231 -6.61 17.15 -1.93
C SER A 231 -7.96 16.90 -2.60
N PHE A 232 -7.99 16.95 -3.92
CA PHE A 232 -9.17 16.68 -4.71
C PHE A 232 -8.86 15.62 -5.75
N TYR A 233 -9.69 14.60 -5.81
CA TYR A 233 -9.55 13.45 -6.71
C TYR A 233 -10.63 13.46 -7.77
N ARG A 234 -10.26 13.11 -8.98
CA ARG A 234 -11.16 12.87 -10.10
C ARG A 234 -10.71 11.65 -10.89
N THR A 235 -11.59 11.09 -11.70
CA THR A 235 -11.20 10.01 -12.60
C THR A 235 -10.06 10.45 -13.52
N ALA A 236 -9.01 9.63 -13.65
CA ALA A 236 -7.82 9.90 -14.46
C ALA A 236 -8.11 9.68 -15.96
N LEU A 237 -8.92 10.55 -16.56
CA LEU A 237 -9.31 10.55 -17.97
C LEU A 237 -8.93 11.85 -18.67
N GLY A 238 -8.96 11.83 -20.00
CA GLY A 238 -8.62 13.00 -20.84
C GLY A 238 -7.18 13.45 -20.57
N GLY A 239 -6.99 14.73 -20.25
CA GLY A 239 -5.69 15.31 -19.95
C GLY A 239 -4.99 14.75 -18.70
N PHE A 240 -5.71 14.04 -17.82
CA PHE A 240 -5.14 13.42 -16.61
C PHE A 240 -4.82 11.93 -16.78
N ARG A 241 -5.00 11.37 -17.98
CA ARG A 241 -4.78 9.94 -18.24
C ARG A 241 -3.35 9.47 -17.98
N PHE A 242 -2.38 10.36 -17.99
CA PHE A 242 -0.99 10.05 -17.64
C PHE A 242 -0.85 9.54 -16.21
N MET A 243 -1.78 9.89 -15.29
CA MET A 243 -1.81 9.42 -13.90
C MET A 243 -2.43 8.03 -13.72
N SER A 244 -3.01 7.45 -14.77
CA SER A 244 -3.42 6.03 -14.83
C SER A 244 -2.61 5.29 -15.90
N TRP A 245 -1.38 5.67 -16.11
CA TRP A 245 -0.54 5.21 -17.18
C TRP A 245 -0.41 3.68 -17.21
N GLY A 246 -0.77 3.10 -18.36
CA GLY A 246 -0.68 1.67 -18.60
C GLY A 246 -1.80 0.83 -18.01
N VAL A 247 -2.75 1.40 -17.26
CA VAL A 247 -3.95 0.68 -16.81
C VAL A 247 -5.01 0.73 -17.90
N PRO A 248 -5.32 -0.40 -18.57
CA PRO A 248 -6.37 -0.42 -19.57
C PRO A 248 -7.73 -0.42 -18.88
N TRP A 249 -8.47 0.66 -19.00
CA TRP A 249 -9.82 0.81 -18.44
C TRP A 249 -10.80 -0.31 -18.86
N SER A 250 -10.65 -0.85 -20.07
CA SER A 250 -11.43 -1.98 -20.55
C SER A 250 -11.11 -3.33 -19.91
N GLN A 251 -9.98 -3.43 -19.23
CA GLN A 251 -9.49 -4.67 -18.59
C GLN A 251 -9.43 -4.59 -17.08
N ALA A 252 -9.62 -3.40 -16.52
CA ALA A 252 -9.61 -3.18 -15.09
C ALA A 252 -10.96 -3.60 -14.48
N GLY A 253 -11.13 -4.89 -14.27
CA GLY A 253 -12.20 -5.39 -13.40
C GLY A 253 -12.04 -4.74 -12.02
N GLY A 254 -12.97 -3.84 -11.66
CA GLY A 254 -12.89 -3.07 -10.42
C GLY A 254 -12.52 -1.59 -10.58
N ALA A 255 -12.27 -1.11 -11.81
CA ALA A 255 -12.12 0.33 -12.05
C ALA A 255 -13.32 1.11 -11.54
N VAL A 256 -13.07 2.18 -10.79
CA VAL A 256 -14.11 3.04 -10.26
C VAL A 256 -14.07 4.39 -10.99
N TYR A 257 -15.19 4.77 -11.59
CA TYR A 257 -15.34 6.12 -12.13
C TYR A 257 -15.98 7.03 -11.09
N VAL A 258 -15.28 8.11 -10.76
CA VAL A 258 -15.80 9.15 -9.85
C VAL A 258 -16.26 10.36 -10.63
N ASP A 259 -17.32 11.01 -10.15
CA ASP A 259 -17.89 12.22 -10.74
C ASP A 259 -17.25 13.46 -10.13
N GLY A 260 -16.83 14.39 -10.99
CA GLY A 260 -16.27 15.68 -10.58
C GLY A 260 -15.00 15.59 -9.75
N TYR A 261 -14.87 16.49 -8.77
CA TYR A 261 -13.74 16.58 -7.85
C TYR A 261 -14.18 16.15 -6.46
N ASN A 262 -13.52 15.14 -5.91
CA ASN A 262 -13.85 14.48 -4.66
C ASN A 262 -12.85 14.88 -3.58
N PRO A 263 -13.26 15.61 -2.54
CA PRO A 263 -12.35 16.13 -1.52
C PRO A 263 -11.85 15.02 -0.59
N TYR A 264 -10.54 15.05 -0.34
CA TYR A 264 -9.81 14.27 0.65
C TYR A 264 -9.15 15.23 1.62
N TRP A 265 -9.14 14.91 2.91
CA TRP A 265 -8.43 15.67 3.93
C TRP A 265 -7.69 14.77 4.89
N ARG A 266 -6.59 15.28 5.46
CA ARG A 266 -5.86 14.66 6.56
C ARG A 266 -5.39 15.74 7.52
N LEU A 267 -5.52 15.46 8.82
CA LEU A 267 -4.98 16.28 9.89
C LEU A 267 -4.28 15.37 10.90
N THR A 268 -3.03 15.65 11.24
CA THR A 268 -2.30 14.88 12.26
C THR A 268 -1.56 15.80 13.22
N TYR A 269 -1.43 15.33 14.45
CA TYR A 269 -0.53 15.88 15.45
C TYR A 269 0.52 14.86 15.81
N ASN A 270 1.79 15.25 15.72
CA ASN A 270 2.94 14.41 15.97
C ASN A 270 3.79 15.05 17.07
N THR A 271 4.15 14.27 18.09
CA THR A 271 4.94 14.75 19.22
C THR A 271 5.83 13.65 19.77
N ASP A 272 6.90 14.04 20.45
CA ASP A 272 7.70 13.07 21.20
C ASP A 272 6.99 12.71 22.50
N LEU A 273 6.98 11.43 22.83
CA LEU A 273 6.41 10.87 24.05
C LEU A 273 7.43 9.94 24.70
N GLY A 274 8.09 10.43 25.73
CA GLY A 274 9.23 9.75 26.32
C GLY A 274 10.38 9.60 25.33
N ALA A 275 10.87 8.38 25.14
CA ALA A 275 11.91 8.06 24.17
C ALA A 275 11.36 7.68 22.77
N GLY A 276 10.05 7.77 22.59
CA GLY A 276 9.38 7.47 21.33
C GLY A 276 8.66 8.67 20.74
N ASN A 277 8.04 8.46 19.59
CA ASN A 277 7.28 9.45 18.85
C ASN A 277 5.83 8.99 18.68
N LEU A 278 4.87 9.83 19.07
CA LEU A 278 3.44 9.59 18.96
C LEU A 278 2.85 10.48 17.87
N MET A 279 2.08 9.90 16.97
CA MET A 279 1.17 10.61 16.07
C MET A 279 -0.27 10.21 16.38
N VAL A 280 -1.17 11.16 16.34
CA VAL A 280 -2.62 10.97 16.30
C VAL A 280 -3.20 11.78 15.15
N GLY A 281 -4.23 11.25 14.48
CA GLY A 281 -4.75 11.90 13.30
C GLY A 281 -6.20 11.58 12.97
N THR A 282 -6.69 12.29 11.97
CA THR A 282 -7.96 12.04 11.30
C THR A 282 -7.77 12.15 9.79
N VAL A 283 -8.55 11.38 9.07
CA VAL A 283 -8.55 11.31 7.60
C VAL A 283 -9.98 11.17 7.13
N GLY A 284 -10.29 11.69 5.96
CA GLY A 284 -11.58 11.47 5.36
C GLY A 284 -11.65 11.81 3.89
N MET A 285 -12.71 11.35 3.25
CA MET A 285 -12.98 11.59 1.83
C MET A 285 -14.49 11.64 1.60
N LYS A 286 -14.91 12.45 0.62
CA LYS A 286 -16.26 12.35 0.05
C LYS A 286 -16.15 12.03 -1.41
N THR A 287 -16.85 10.97 -1.83
CA THR A 287 -16.75 10.46 -3.19
C THR A 287 -18.13 10.27 -3.80
N LYS A 288 -18.25 10.67 -5.05
CA LYS A 288 -19.40 10.35 -5.92
C LYS A 288 -18.91 9.38 -6.97
N ALA A 289 -19.42 8.14 -6.98
CA ALA A 289 -18.99 7.11 -7.90
C ALA A 289 -20.14 6.64 -8.80
N TYR A 290 -19.84 6.39 -10.07
CA TYR A 290 -20.79 5.78 -10.99
C TYR A 290 -20.88 4.27 -10.71
N PRO A 291 -22.09 3.68 -10.68
CA PRO A 291 -22.25 2.24 -10.44
C PRO A 291 -21.77 1.37 -11.61
N ASP A 292 -21.72 1.92 -12.82
CA ASP A 292 -21.25 1.23 -14.02
C ASP A 292 -19.93 1.85 -14.50
N ASN A 293 -18.87 1.09 -14.37
CA ASN A 293 -17.53 1.50 -14.80
C ASN A 293 -17.36 1.50 -16.34
N LEU A 294 -18.26 0.88 -17.08
CA LEU A 294 -18.26 0.91 -18.54
C LEU A 294 -19.09 2.07 -19.11
N ARG A 295 -19.98 2.63 -18.29
CA ARG A 295 -20.89 3.72 -18.67
C ARG A 295 -21.00 4.77 -17.56
N PRO A 296 -19.94 5.59 -17.36
CA PRO A 296 -19.91 6.59 -16.30
C PRO A 296 -20.80 7.79 -16.66
N GLN A 297 -22.10 7.61 -16.59
CA GLN A 297 -23.11 8.63 -16.89
C GLN A 297 -24.35 8.46 -16.03
N GLY A 298 -25.10 9.53 -15.84
CA GLY A 298 -26.34 9.52 -15.07
C GLY A 298 -26.11 9.82 -13.59
N ARG A 299 -26.84 9.12 -12.72
CA ARG A 299 -26.73 9.30 -11.26
C ARG A 299 -25.52 8.57 -10.73
N THR A 300 -25.00 9.08 -9.61
CA THR A 300 -23.91 8.48 -8.83
C THR A 300 -24.40 7.99 -7.49
N ASP A 301 -23.64 7.09 -6.89
CA ASP A 301 -23.74 6.77 -5.47
C ASP A 301 -22.81 7.69 -4.69
N ASP A 302 -23.18 8.01 -3.44
CA ASP A 302 -22.41 8.89 -2.57
C ASP A 302 -21.76 8.08 -1.45
N TYR A 303 -20.47 8.32 -1.25
CA TYR A 303 -19.65 7.70 -0.19
C TYR A 303 -19.03 8.79 0.69
N THR A 304 -19.05 8.57 1.99
CA THR A 304 -18.41 9.49 2.95
C THR A 304 -17.59 8.68 3.94
N ASP A 305 -16.29 8.90 3.91
CA ASP A 305 -15.29 8.27 4.75
C ASP A 305 -14.83 9.21 5.85
N ILE A 306 -14.77 8.72 7.07
CA ILE A 306 -14.16 9.39 8.22
C ILE A 306 -13.35 8.36 8.98
N GLY A 307 -12.09 8.70 9.25
CA GLY A 307 -11.17 7.86 9.99
C GLY A 307 -10.40 8.59 11.07
N PHE A 308 -9.97 7.83 12.06
CA PHE A 308 -9.06 8.25 13.14
C PHE A 308 -7.94 7.25 13.23
N ASP A 309 -6.73 7.75 13.47
CA ASP A 309 -5.56 6.89 13.52
C ASP A 309 -4.52 7.37 14.52
N ALA A 310 -3.67 6.45 14.92
CA ALA A 310 -2.54 6.73 15.79
C ALA A 310 -1.36 5.81 15.44
N GLN A 311 -0.14 6.33 15.62
CA GLN A 311 1.09 5.56 15.54
C GLN A 311 2.01 5.94 16.70
N TYR A 312 2.55 4.94 17.38
CA TYR A 312 3.66 5.12 18.30
C TYR A 312 4.89 4.38 17.80
N GLN A 313 6.03 5.06 17.73
CA GLN A 313 7.32 4.50 17.37
C GLN A 313 8.35 4.73 18.47
N TYR A 314 9.04 3.65 18.85
CA TYR A 314 10.24 3.68 19.68
C TYR A 314 11.37 3.03 18.86
N LEU A 315 12.36 3.79 18.47
CA LEU A 315 13.41 3.37 17.54
C LEU A 315 14.80 3.57 18.17
N THR A 316 15.49 2.48 18.41
CA THR A 316 16.93 2.46 18.75
C THR A 316 17.66 1.62 17.72
N ASP A 317 18.99 1.60 17.76
CA ASP A 317 19.78 0.75 16.85
C ASP A 317 19.47 -0.73 17.06
N ALA A 318 19.35 -1.17 18.31
CA ALA A 318 19.13 -2.57 18.66
C ALA A 318 17.65 -3.01 18.59
N HIS A 319 16.72 -2.12 18.95
CA HIS A 319 15.31 -2.46 19.10
C HIS A 319 14.42 -1.37 18.47
N LYS A 320 13.47 -1.78 17.67
CA LYS A 320 12.51 -0.88 17.04
C LYS A 320 11.11 -1.42 17.26
N PHE A 321 10.25 -0.61 17.84
CA PHE A 321 8.83 -0.92 18.03
C PHE A 321 7.98 0.09 17.29
N THR A 322 6.98 -0.38 16.60
CA THR A 322 5.95 0.46 16.00
C THR A 322 4.60 -0.15 16.29
N VAL A 323 3.71 0.62 16.89
CA VAL A 323 2.31 0.24 17.09
C VAL A 323 1.42 1.20 16.33
N ARG A 324 0.42 0.68 15.63
CA ARG A 324 -0.54 1.46 14.85
C ARG A 324 -1.96 1.03 15.18
N ALA A 325 -2.85 1.99 15.19
CA ALA A 325 -4.28 1.79 15.28
C ALA A 325 -4.96 2.69 14.26
N SER A 326 -5.92 2.16 13.53
CA SER A 326 -6.80 2.96 12.70
C SER A 326 -8.24 2.46 12.77
N TYR A 327 -9.15 3.41 12.74
CA TYR A 327 -10.59 3.22 12.62
C TYR A 327 -11.04 4.02 11.41
N LEU A 328 -11.74 3.38 10.49
CA LEU A 328 -12.34 4.03 9.33
C LEU A 328 -13.79 3.60 9.23
N ARG A 329 -14.68 4.57 9.05
CA ARG A 329 -16.09 4.34 8.73
C ARG A 329 -16.45 5.01 7.41
N GLU A 330 -17.02 4.22 6.51
CA GLU A 330 -17.66 4.68 5.28
C GLU A 330 -19.17 4.60 5.42
N THR A 331 -19.86 5.69 5.09
CA THR A 331 -21.30 5.74 4.91
C THR A 331 -21.60 5.77 3.43
N GLN A 332 -22.51 4.90 2.98
CA GLN A 332 -22.85 4.68 1.59
C GLN A 332 -24.30 5.08 1.32
N LYS A 333 -24.57 5.78 0.21
CA LYS A 333 -25.90 6.06 -0.30
C LYS A 333 -25.98 5.60 -1.74
N PHE A 334 -26.76 4.58 -1.99
CA PHE A 334 -26.88 3.93 -3.29
C PHE A 334 -27.95 4.58 -4.18
N ASN A 335 -27.80 5.90 -4.44
CA ASN A 335 -28.77 6.71 -5.19
C ASN A 335 -28.93 6.27 -6.65
N ALA A 336 -27.92 5.61 -7.20
CA ALA A 336 -27.94 5.05 -8.55
C ALA A 336 -28.03 3.51 -8.53
N SER A 337 -27.21 2.83 -7.73
CA SER A 337 -27.16 1.37 -7.68
C SER A 337 -28.46 0.74 -7.19
N PHE A 338 -29.12 1.33 -6.19
CA PHE A 338 -30.37 0.77 -5.67
C PHE A 338 -31.51 0.78 -6.69
N PRO A 339 -31.81 1.90 -7.39
CA PRO A 339 -32.83 1.90 -8.47
C PRO A 339 -32.49 1.00 -9.65
N LEU A 340 -31.19 0.72 -9.89
CA LEU A 340 -30.73 -0.18 -10.95
C LEU A 340 -30.72 -1.66 -10.53
N GLY A 341 -31.00 -1.97 -9.25
CA GLY A 341 -30.95 -3.32 -8.72
C GLY A 341 -29.52 -3.86 -8.48
N SER A 342 -28.50 -3.02 -8.61
CA SER A 342 -27.10 -3.36 -8.30
C SER A 342 -26.77 -3.29 -6.81
N SER A 343 -27.67 -2.70 -6.02
CA SER A 343 -27.69 -2.74 -4.56
C SER A 343 -29.06 -3.24 -4.09
N SER A 344 -29.09 -4.08 -3.06
CA SER A 344 -30.34 -4.56 -2.43
C SER A 344 -30.89 -3.61 -1.35
N ALA A 345 -30.13 -2.56 -1.01
CA ALA A 345 -30.49 -1.56 -0.01
C ALA A 345 -30.23 -0.14 -0.54
N PRO A 346 -30.99 0.88 -0.12
CA PRO A 346 -30.77 2.27 -0.54
C PRO A 346 -29.56 2.92 0.10
N ASP A 347 -29.09 2.38 1.22
CA ASP A 347 -27.91 2.83 1.97
C ASP A 347 -27.17 1.66 2.61
N GLY A 348 -25.97 1.93 3.10
CA GLY A 348 -25.12 0.98 3.79
C GLY A 348 -24.01 1.68 4.56
N ASP A 349 -23.24 0.87 5.25
CA ASP A 349 -22.00 1.32 5.89
C ASP A 349 -20.97 0.20 5.92
N ILE A 350 -19.71 0.61 5.96
CA ILE A 350 -18.55 -0.27 6.20
C ILE A 350 -17.70 0.37 7.30
N THR A 351 -17.26 -0.43 8.25
CA THR A 351 -16.30 0.00 9.27
C THR A 351 -15.10 -0.93 9.22
N VAL A 352 -13.90 -0.37 9.16
CA VAL A 352 -12.64 -1.11 9.24
C VAL A 352 -11.87 -0.65 10.46
N ILE A 353 -11.45 -1.61 11.29
CA ILE A 353 -10.50 -1.37 12.39
C ILE A 353 -9.23 -2.17 12.08
N ASN A 354 -8.08 -1.52 12.15
CA ASN A 354 -6.78 -2.14 11.96
C ASN A 354 -5.89 -1.80 13.16
N LEU A 355 -5.53 -2.81 13.92
CA LEU A 355 -4.63 -2.72 15.06
C LEU A 355 -3.39 -3.57 14.73
N ASN A 356 -2.21 -3.00 14.74
CA ASN A 356 -1.00 -3.77 14.48
C ASN A 356 0.19 -3.28 15.29
N GLY A 357 1.09 -4.21 15.58
CA GLY A 357 2.36 -3.96 16.23
C GLY A 357 3.48 -4.67 15.49
N ALA A 358 4.61 -4.01 15.31
CA ALA A 358 5.81 -4.55 14.72
C ALA A 358 7.01 -4.34 15.64
N TYR A 359 7.81 -5.37 15.79
CA TYR A 359 9.09 -5.34 16.49
C TYR A 359 10.22 -5.74 15.54
N TRP A 360 11.29 -4.98 15.54
CA TRP A 360 12.51 -5.29 14.79
C TRP A 360 13.71 -5.38 15.74
N ARG A 361 14.48 -6.45 15.62
CA ARG A 361 15.79 -6.59 16.27
C ARG A 361 16.86 -6.13 15.28
N GLY A 362 17.44 -4.97 15.57
CA GLY A 362 18.34 -4.30 14.64
C GLY A 362 17.63 -4.00 13.32
N ASN A 363 18.27 -4.39 12.21
CA ASN A 363 17.71 -4.31 10.87
C ASN A 363 17.63 -5.71 10.20
N ALA A 364 17.63 -6.79 11.01
CA ALA A 364 17.68 -8.14 10.47
C ALA A 364 16.37 -8.92 10.65
N TRP A 365 15.78 -8.91 11.85
CA TRP A 365 14.61 -9.71 12.17
C TRP A 365 13.43 -8.83 12.54
N GLY A 366 12.32 -9.06 11.89
CA GLY A 366 11.02 -8.41 12.13
C GLY A 366 9.96 -9.42 12.52
N LEU A 367 9.09 -9.02 13.47
CA LEU A 367 7.89 -9.75 13.85
C LEU A 367 6.75 -8.75 13.91
N SER A 368 5.68 -9.01 13.17
CA SER A 368 4.47 -8.18 13.18
C SER A 368 3.25 -9.02 13.52
N LEU A 369 2.39 -8.45 14.34
CA LEU A 369 1.07 -9.01 14.65
C LEU A 369 0.02 -7.94 14.41
N GLY A 370 -1.03 -8.29 13.67
CA GLY A 370 -2.16 -7.41 13.42
C GLY A 370 -3.50 -8.09 13.58
N TYR A 371 -4.49 -7.28 13.91
CA TYR A 371 -5.89 -7.64 13.88
C TYR A 371 -6.63 -6.65 13.00
N VAL A 372 -7.23 -7.15 11.92
CA VAL A 372 -8.02 -6.36 10.98
C VAL A 372 -9.44 -6.89 11.00
N THR A 373 -10.39 -6.03 11.28
CA THR A 373 -11.81 -6.37 11.22
C THR A 373 -12.54 -5.41 10.30
N THR A 374 -13.35 -5.98 9.44
CA THR A 374 -14.32 -5.26 8.59
C THR A 374 -15.71 -5.65 9.04
N THR A 375 -16.58 -4.67 9.29
CA THR A 375 -17.99 -4.88 9.55
C THR A 375 -18.81 -3.99 8.62
N GLY A 376 -20.02 -4.41 8.26
CA GLY A 376 -20.83 -3.61 7.37
C GLY A 376 -22.26 -4.11 7.22
N SER A 377 -23.06 -3.32 6.54
CA SER A 377 -24.45 -3.62 6.25
C SER A 377 -24.57 -4.77 5.24
N ALA A 378 -25.57 -5.63 5.43
CA ALA A 378 -25.86 -6.68 4.44
C ALA A 378 -26.35 -6.06 3.13
N ASN A 379 -25.80 -6.55 2.01
CA ASN A 379 -26.19 -6.13 0.67
C ASN A 379 -25.98 -7.29 -0.31
N ASN A 380 -27.04 -8.06 -0.51
CA ASN A 380 -26.99 -9.28 -1.31
C ASN A 380 -26.63 -9.02 -2.78
N ALA A 381 -27.16 -7.96 -3.36
CA ALA A 381 -26.86 -7.62 -4.76
C ALA A 381 -25.39 -7.21 -4.92
N LEU A 382 -24.82 -6.48 -3.95
CA LEU A 382 -23.46 -5.99 -4.01
C LEU A 382 -22.42 -7.07 -3.69
N TYR A 383 -22.68 -7.92 -2.68
CA TYR A 383 -21.70 -8.90 -2.19
C TYR A 383 -21.94 -10.33 -2.66
N GLY A 384 -23.11 -10.61 -3.25
CA GLY A 384 -23.48 -11.96 -3.72
C GLY A 384 -23.92 -12.92 -2.60
N PHE A 385 -24.10 -12.43 -1.36
CA PHE A 385 -24.64 -13.22 -0.24
C PHE A 385 -25.55 -12.35 0.65
N SER A 386 -26.42 -13.00 1.41
CA SER A 386 -27.48 -12.32 2.20
C SER A 386 -27.07 -11.92 3.62
N THR A 387 -25.86 -12.31 4.05
CA THR A 387 -25.32 -11.94 5.36
C THR A 387 -24.51 -10.64 5.28
N THR A 388 -24.05 -10.13 6.43
CA THR A 388 -23.14 -9.00 6.50
C THR A 388 -21.75 -9.38 5.93
N PRO A 389 -20.96 -8.42 5.42
CA PRO A 389 -19.61 -8.70 4.92
C PRO A 389 -18.57 -8.84 6.05
N ASP A 390 -19.01 -9.04 7.28
CA ASP A 390 -18.14 -9.02 8.46
C ASP A 390 -17.01 -10.04 8.35
N THR A 391 -15.79 -9.56 8.50
CA THR A 391 -14.59 -10.39 8.40
C THR A 391 -13.61 -9.99 9.49
N ASN A 392 -13.09 -10.98 10.21
CA ASN A 392 -12.10 -10.81 11.28
C ASN A 392 -10.84 -11.58 10.92
N ASN A 393 -9.73 -10.91 10.77
CA ASN A 393 -8.44 -11.49 10.36
C ASN A 393 -7.34 -11.16 11.38
N TRP A 394 -6.65 -12.18 11.87
CA TRP A 394 -5.37 -12.06 12.54
C TRP A 394 -4.25 -12.27 11.52
N VAL A 395 -3.27 -11.38 11.52
CA VAL A 395 -2.11 -11.45 10.62
C VAL A 395 -0.85 -11.56 11.46
N LEU A 396 -0.13 -12.66 11.30
CA LEU A 396 1.20 -12.85 11.88
C LEU A 396 2.22 -12.81 10.74
N GLU A 397 3.22 -11.94 10.85
CA GLU A 397 4.27 -11.80 9.83
C GLU A 397 5.65 -11.86 10.48
N LEU A 398 6.51 -12.72 9.93
CA LEU A 398 7.91 -12.85 10.29
C LEU A 398 8.76 -12.43 9.09
N ASP A 399 9.64 -11.47 9.31
CA ASP A 399 10.55 -10.93 8.30
C ASP A 399 12.01 -11.24 8.65
N TYR A 400 12.79 -11.51 7.62
CA TYR A 400 14.23 -11.61 7.71
C TYR A 400 14.91 -10.85 6.58
N MET A 401 15.68 -9.83 6.92
CA MET A 401 16.51 -9.10 5.96
C MET A 401 17.83 -9.87 5.76
N LEU A 402 17.91 -10.66 4.70
CA LEU A 402 19.12 -11.39 4.34
C LEU A 402 20.25 -10.41 3.98
N THR A 403 19.91 -9.37 3.25
CA THR A 403 20.73 -8.19 2.96
C THR A 403 19.82 -6.96 2.99
N GLN A 404 20.36 -5.74 2.87
CA GLN A 404 19.52 -4.55 2.72
C GLN A 404 18.60 -4.56 1.47
N ASN A 405 18.87 -5.46 0.52
CA ASN A 405 18.18 -5.56 -0.76
C ASN A 405 17.27 -6.80 -0.86
N ILE A 406 17.38 -7.75 0.08
CA ILE A 406 16.64 -9.01 0.04
C ILE A 406 15.95 -9.23 1.37
N LYS A 407 14.61 -9.27 1.32
CA LYS A 407 13.75 -9.62 2.45
C LYS A 407 13.06 -10.95 2.19
N LEU A 408 13.12 -11.84 3.16
CA LEU A 408 12.32 -13.05 3.23
C LEU A 408 11.18 -12.82 4.22
N MET A 409 9.96 -13.25 3.86
CA MET A 409 8.77 -13.04 4.65
C MET A 409 7.95 -14.32 4.75
N ALA A 410 7.44 -14.60 5.94
CA ALA A 410 6.40 -15.59 6.17
C ALA A 410 5.20 -14.90 6.83
N GLN A 411 4.05 -14.90 6.16
CA GLN A 411 2.84 -14.26 6.66
C GLN A 411 1.73 -15.30 6.78
N TYR A 412 1.09 -15.36 7.96
CA TYR A 412 -0.07 -16.21 8.21
C TYR A 412 -1.30 -15.35 8.48
N ASN A 413 -2.36 -15.57 7.69
CA ASN A 413 -3.67 -14.97 7.86
C ASN A 413 -4.61 -15.99 8.49
N ALA A 414 -5.26 -15.62 9.60
CA ALA A 414 -6.17 -16.47 10.35
C ALA A 414 -7.54 -15.80 10.50
N TYR A 415 -8.53 -16.31 9.81
CA TYR A 415 -9.89 -15.80 9.85
C TYR A 415 -10.71 -16.50 10.94
N THR A 416 -11.29 -15.70 11.84
CA THR A 416 -12.26 -16.18 12.85
C THR A 416 -13.71 -15.92 12.43
N ARG A 417 -13.90 -15.00 11.48
CA ARG A 417 -15.15 -14.71 10.76
C ARG A 417 -14.77 -14.32 9.32
N PHE A 418 -15.51 -14.79 8.35
CA PHE A 418 -15.26 -14.48 6.95
C PHE A 418 -16.58 -14.28 6.20
N ASN A 419 -16.79 -13.06 5.68
CA ASN A 419 -18.01 -12.65 4.96
C ASN A 419 -19.29 -13.05 5.70
N GLY A 420 -19.35 -12.68 6.99
CA GLY A 420 -20.51 -12.91 7.87
C GLY A 420 -20.53 -14.28 8.57
N ALA A 421 -19.79 -15.27 8.08
CA ALA A 421 -19.80 -16.62 8.63
C ALA A 421 -18.62 -16.89 9.57
N SER A 422 -18.88 -17.44 10.75
CA SER A 422 -17.84 -17.97 11.66
C SER A 422 -17.55 -19.45 11.36
N SER A 423 -18.58 -20.22 10.97
CA SER A 423 -18.41 -21.61 10.54
C SER A 423 -17.68 -21.65 9.18
N GLY A 424 -16.62 -22.44 9.09
CA GLY A 424 -15.82 -22.55 7.87
C GLY A 424 -14.87 -21.36 7.60
N ALA A 425 -14.85 -20.32 8.46
CA ALA A 425 -13.97 -19.16 8.29
C ALA A 425 -12.49 -19.58 8.16
N SER A 426 -12.05 -20.57 8.93
CA SER A 426 -10.69 -21.10 8.90
C SER A 426 -10.27 -21.75 7.56
N GLY A 427 -11.22 -22.14 6.72
CA GLY A 427 -10.94 -22.59 5.34
C GLY A 427 -10.26 -21.52 4.49
N ASN A 428 -10.43 -20.24 4.84
CA ASN A 428 -9.81 -19.10 4.18
C ASN A 428 -8.44 -18.73 4.75
N ASN A 429 -7.96 -19.40 5.81
CA ASN A 429 -6.64 -19.14 6.35
C ASN A 429 -5.56 -19.40 5.30
N SER A 430 -4.50 -18.61 5.35
CA SER A 430 -3.42 -18.77 4.36
C SER A 430 -2.04 -18.57 4.97
N LEU A 431 -1.08 -19.35 4.49
CA LEU A 431 0.36 -19.12 4.70
C LEU A 431 0.97 -18.62 3.40
N TYR A 432 1.55 -17.44 3.44
CA TYR A 432 2.26 -16.82 2.32
C TYR A 432 3.75 -16.70 2.64
N LEU A 433 4.58 -17.39 1.86
CA LEU A 433 6.04 -17.23 1.87
C LEU A 433 6.44 -16.37 0.70
N ASN A 434 7.21 -15.32 0.96
CA ASN A 434 7.59 -14.33 -0.04
C ASN A 434 9.07 -13.94 0.08
N ALA A 435 9.75 -13.82 -1.06
CA ALA A 435 11.05 -13.18 -1.19
C ALA A 435 10.88 -11.87 -1.95
N PHE A 436 11.30 -10.78 -1.33
CA PHE A 436 11.32 -9.45 -1.91
C PHE A 436 12.77 -9.07 -2.23
N ILE A 437 13.03 -8.68 -3.47
CA ILE A 437 14.36 -8.36 -3.98
C ILE A 437 14.32 -6.99 -4.63
N ALA A 438 15.15 -6.04 -4.18
CA ALA A 438 15.19 -4.66 -4.66
C ALA A 438 16.60 -4.26 -5.14
N TYR A 439 16.69 -3.67 -6.32
CA TYR A 439 17.92 -3.18 -6.94
C TYR A 439 17.75 -1.82 -7.61
#